data_f46b2fd89f392d074cac1d437679ffdc
#
_entry.id   f46b2fd89f392d074cac1d437679ffdc
#
_cell.length_a   1.000
_cell.length_b   1.000
_cell.length_c   1.000
_cell.angle_alpha   90.00
_cell.angle_beta   90.00
_cell.angle_gamma   90.00
#
_symmetry.space_group_name_H-M   'P 1'
#
loop_
_entity.id
_entity.type
_entity.pdbx_description
1 polymer ?
#
loop_
_entity_poly.entity_id
_entity_poly.type
_entity_poly.pdbx_seq_one_letter_code
_entity_poly.pdbx_strand_id
1 'polypeptide(L)'
;AGQLAHPEEAGKNGYSPEGHNAGMRSILGQGKPAESLAQGMVQTYFHRQDVIRPETRAFGVGFDGGFSGIDGRTAVGPITAHRWPVLCPVPDQQDLPLTYGKESPNATPDDEKAGFPLTAYFGNGTPRLESHRLVLNDAPQTPIECYAYDHKTGASANFSGMQSCVCLISKE
;
A
#
# COMPACT_ATOMS: atom_id res chain seq x y z
N ALA A 1 22.86 -2.79 16.25
CA ALA A 1 21.99 -2.85 15.07
C ALA A 1 21.10 -1.63 15.10
N GLY A 2 21.08 -0.83 14.02
CA GLY A 2 20.22 0.34 13.93
C GLY A 2 18.74 -0.05 13.88
N GLN A 3 17.89 0.78 14.41
CA GLN A 3 16.45 0.63 14.29
C GLN A 3 16.01 1.19 12.93
N LEU A 4 15.15 0.48 12.21
CA LEU A 4 14.57 0.97 10.98
C LEU A 4 13.63 2.15 11.29
N ALA A 5 13.94 3.32 10.75
CA ALA A 5 13.12 4.52 10.92
C ALA A 5 13.14 5.36 9.64
N HIS A 6 12.02 6.01 9.33
CA HIS A 6 11.95 6.91 8.17
C HIS A 6 12.84 8.16 8.31
N PRO A 7 12.82 8.87 9.46
CA PRO A 7 13.70 10.03 9.62
C PRO A 7 15.13 9.61 9.96
N GLU A 8 16.09 10.10 9.19
CA GLU A 8 17.47 10.11 9.62
C GLU A 8 17.69 11.20 10.69
N GLU A 9 18.47 10.91 11.71
CA GLU A 9 18.77 11.85 12.78
C GLU A 9 19.97 12.73 12.44
N ALA A 10 19.77 14.04 12.42
CA ALA A 10 20.84 14.99 12.22
C ALA A 10 21.95 14.80 13.25
N GLY A 11 23.20 14.79 12.79
CA GLY A 11 24.38 14.58 13.63
C GLY A 11 24.77 13.11 13.85
N LYS A 12 24.03 12.14 13.33
CA LYS A 12 24.46 10.74 13.27
C LYS A 12 25.30 10.48 12.02
N ASN A 13 26.19 9.47 12.13
CA ASN A 13 26.97 9.02 10.98
C ASN A 13 26.03 8.54 9.86
N GLY A 14 26.27 8.99 8.64
CA GLY A 14 25.45 8.64 7.47
C GLY A 14 24.29 9.61 7.20
N TYR A 15 24.02 10.55 8.11
CA TYR A 15 22.98 11.56 7.86
C TYR A 15 23.35 12.45 6.67
N SER A 16 22.36 12.64 5.79
CA SER A 16 22.32 13.75 4.85
C SER A 16 20.90 14.30 4.72
N PRO A 17 20.72 15.61 4.39
CA PRO A 17 19.37 16.15 4.11
C PRO A 17 18.65 15.38 3.00
N GLU A 18 19.37 14.95 1.98
CA GLU A 18 18.86 14.18 0.86
C GLU A 18 18.42 12.78 1.29
N GLY A 19 19.26 12.08 2.09
CA GLY A 19 18.97 10.78 2.66
C GLY A 19 17.74 10.82 3.57
N HIS A 20 17.67 11.82 4.47
CA HIS A 20 16.51 12.06 5.30
C HIS A 20 15.23 12.24 4.47
N ASN A 21 15.27 13.11 3.44
CA ASN A 21 14.12 13.33 2.57
C ASN A 21 13.72 12.10 1.76
N ALA A 22 14.69 11.32 1.29
CA ALA A 22 14.44 10.07 0.61
C ALA A 22 13.79 9.05 1.56
N GLY A 23 14.32 8.90 2.78
CA GLY A 23 13.76 8.01 3.81
C GLY A 23 12.31 8.33 4.14
N MET A 24 11.96 9.62 4.26
CA MET A 24 10.58 10.06 4.53
C MET A 24 9.58 9.74 3.41
N ARG A 25 10.06 9.50 2.19
CA ARG A 25 9.22 9.19 1.02
C ARG A 25 9.27 7.72 0.62
N SER A 26 10.23 6.97 1.15
CA SER A 26 10.46 5.59 0.79
C SER A 26 9.70 4.64 1.70
N ILE A 27 9.38 3.50 1.16
CA ILE A 27 9.02 2.34 1.95
C ILE A 27 10.30 1.62 2.30
N LEU A 28 10.46 1.28 3.56
CA LEU A 28 11.68 0.72 4.09
C LEU A 28 11.48 -0.76 4.49
N GLY A 29 12.48 -1.57 4.26
CA GLY A 29 12.54 -2.97 4.65
C GLY A 29 13.87 -3.35 5.28
N GLN A 30 13.82 -4.27 6.23
CA GLN A 30 15.01 -4.83 6.85
C GLN A 30 15.11 -6.33 6.58
N GLY A 31 16.31 -6.79 6.22
CA GLY A 31 16.58 -8.20 5.96
C GLY A 31 15.95 -8.75 4.67
N LYS A 32 15.43 -7.90 3.80
CA LYS A 32 14.80 -8.30 2.55
C LYS A 32 15.43 -7.59 1.35
N PRO A 33 15.66 -8.30 0.24
CA PRO A 33 16.03 -7.65 -1.02
C PRO A 33 14.86 -6.78 -1.52
N ALA A 34 15.18 -5.76 -2.32
CA ALA A 34 14.19 -4.79 -2.80
C ALA A 34 13.03 -5.43 -3.59
N GLU A 35 13.31 -6.51 -4.33
CA GLU A 35 12.28 -7.28 -5.03
C GLU A 35 11.24 -7.87 -4.07
N SER A 36 11.70 -8.55 -3.01
CA SER A 36 10.81 -9.10 -1.98
C SER A 36 10.05 -8.01 -1.21
N LEU A 37 10.68 -6.83 -1.04
CA LEU A 37 10.02 -5.66 -0.46
C LEU A 37 8.89 -5.20 -1.38
N ALA A 38 9.13 -5.03 -2.68
CA ALA A 38 8.13 -4.61 -3.65
C ALA A 38 6.94 -5.58 -3.73
N GLN A 39 7.21 -6.89 -3.77
CA GLN A 39 6.18 -7.92 -3.73
C GLN A 39 5.35 -7.84 -2.44
N GLY A 40 6.02 -7.66 -1.29
CA GLY A 40 5.35 -7.51 -0.01
C GLY A 40 4.44 -6.27 0.06
N MET A 41 4.82 -5.18 -0.60
CA MET A 41 4.02 -3.95 -0.65
C MET A 41 2.67 -4.15 -1.33
N VAL A 42 2.63 -4.91 -2.42
CA VAL A 42 1.37 -5.17 -3.14
C VAL A 42 0.38 -5.97 -2.29
N GLN A 43 0.88 -6.70 -1.29
CA GLN A 43 0.05 -7.46 -0.35
C GLN A 43 -0.53 -6.62 0.79
N THR A 44 -0.13 -5.35 0.90
CA THR A 44 -0.55 -4.43 1.95
C THR A 44 -1.54 -3.39 1.42
N TYR A 45 -2.22 -2.67 2.33
CA TYR A 45 -3.16 -1.63 1.93
C TYR A 45 -2.49 -0.26 1.75
N PHE A 46 -1.70 0.18 2.73
CA PHE A 46 -1.10 1.52 2.71
C PHE A 46 0.07 1.62 1.74
N HIS A 47 1.01 0.68 1.80
CA HIS A 47 2.22 0.75 0.97
C HIS A 47 1.96 0.42 -0.51
N ARG A 48 0.96 -0.39 -0.80
CA ARG A 48 0.54 -0.70 -2.18
C ARG A 48 0.28 0.57 -3.00
N GLN A 49 -0.26 1.63 -2.39
CA GLN A 49 -0.61 2.85 -3.09
C GLN A 49 0.59 3.49 -3.80
N ASP A 50 1.76 3.40 -3.22
CA ASP A 50 2.98 3.95 -3.82
C ASP A 50 3.42 3.19 -5.08
N VAL A 51 2.95 1.96 -5.24
CA VAL A 51 3.28 1.09 -6.37
C VAL A 51 2.24 1.20 -7.50
N ILE A 52 0.95 1.26 -7.14
CA ILE A 52 -0.14 1.13 -8.14
C ILE A 52 -0.66 2.46 -8.67
N ARG A 53 -0.33 3.59 -8.05
CA ARG A 53 -0.88 4.88 -8.47
C ARG A 53 -0.29 5.31 -9.82
N PRO A 54 -1.14 5.78 -10.74
CA PRO A 54 -0.73 6.07 -12.12
C PRO A 54 0.13 7.33 -12.28
N GLU A 55 0.29 8.12 -11.23
CA GLU A 55 1.19 9.29 -11.20
C GLU A 55 2.66 8.90 -11.15
N THR A 56 2.97 7.72 -10.61
CA THR A 56 4.36 7.26 -10.48
C THR A 56 4.98 7.02 -11.86
N ARG A 57 6.11 7.65 -12.13
CA ARG A 57 6.85 7.53 -13.39
C ARG A 57 8.10 6.68 -13.28
N ALA A 58 8.69 6.65 -12.10
CA ALA A 58 9.86 5.84 -11.84
C ALA A 58 9.92 5.50 -10.35
N PHE A 59 10.63 4.43 -10.06
CA PHE A 59 10.96 4.04 -8.69
C PHE A 59 12.44 4.22 -8.43
N GLY A 60 12.78 4.84 -7.30
CA GLY A 60 14.10 4.77 -6.72
C GLY A 60 14.21 3.50 -5.88
N VAL A 61 15.29 2.74 -6.03
CA VAL A 61 15.55 1.53 -5.25
C VAL A 61 16.94 1.62 -4.63
N GLY A 62 17.04 1.41 -3.34
CA GLY A 62 18.28 1.37 -2.60
C GLY A 62 18.39 0.13 -1.74
N PHE A 63 19.64 -0.35 -1.59
CA PHE A 63 19.96 -1.45 -0.69
C PHE A 63 21.35 -1.23 -0.08
N ASP A 64 21.43 -1.30 1.24
CA ASP A 64 22.70 -1.24 1.98
C ASP A 64 22.59 -1.89 3.34
N GLY A 65 23.62 -2.60 3.77
CA GLY A 65 23.75 -3.13 5.14
C GLY A 65 22.59 -4.02 5.63
N GLY A 66 21.85 -4.66 4.72
CA GLY A 66 20.66 -5.45 5.06
C GLY A 66 19.38 -4.62 5.16
N PHE A 67 19.43 -3.36 4.76
CA PHE A 67 18.25 -2.49 4.61
C PHE A 67 17.94 -2.25 3.14
N SER A 68 16.68 -2.14 2.81
CA SER A 68 16.20 -1.80 1.47
C SER A 68 15.18 -0.67 1.53
N GLY A 69 15.13 0.14 0.48
CA GLY A 69 14.16 1.21 0.34
C GLY A 69 13.62 1.30 -1.09
N ILE A 70 12.36 1.64 -1.22
CA ILE A 70 11.73 1.92 -2.51
C ILE A 70 10.99 3.26 -2.42
N ASP A 71 11.39 4.20 -3.25
CA ASP A 71 10.73 5.50 -3.42
C ASP A 71 9.90 5.51 -4.71
N GLY A 72 8.60 5.53 -4.58
CA GLY A 72 7.64 5.71 -5.68
C GLY A 72 6.96 7.07 -5.67
N ARG A 73 7.38 7.99 -4.79
CA ARG A 73 6.74 9.29 -4.57
C ARG A 73 7.49 10.47 -5.14
N THR A 74 8.78 10.33 -5.39
CA THR A 74 9.60 11.44 -5.90
C THR A 74 9.41 11.64 -7.39
N ALA A 75 9.39 10.58 -8.18
CA ALA A 75 9.24 10.65 -9.63
C ALA A 75 7.76 10.51 -10.02
N VAL A 76 7.01 11.58 -9.88
CA VAL A 76 5.58 11.62 -10.24
C VAL A 76 5.34 12.59 -11.40
N GLY A 77 4.27 12.36 -12.16
CA GLY A 77 3.90 13.20 -13.29
C GLY A 77 2.38 13.22 -13.51
N PRO A 78 1.90 14.04 -14.46
CA PRO A 78 0.47 14.14 -14.74
C PRO A 78 -0.09 12.81 -15.22
N ILE A 79 -1.27 12.45 -14.73
CA ILE A 79 -1.98 11.27 -15.20
C ILE A 79 -2.43 11.54 -16.64
N THR A 80 -1.91 10.75 -17.58
CA THR A 80 -2.29 10.82 -18.98
C THR A 80 -3.03 9.55 -19.38
N ALA A 81 -4.20 9.68 -20.00
CA ALA A 81 -4.96 8.60 -20.61
C ALA A 81 -5.15 7.36 -19.72
N HIS A 82 -5.79 7.52 -18.57
CA HIS A 82 -6.03 6.42 -17.65
C HIS A 82 -7.51 6.05 -17.55
N ARG A 83 -7.79 4.75 -17.42
CA ARG A 83 -9.13 4.26 -17.12
C ARG A 83 -9.29 4.13 -15.61
N TRP A 84 -10.27 4.82 -15.08
CA TRP A 84 -10.61 4.75 -13.66
C TRP A 84 -11.71 3.73 -13.38
N PRO A 85 -11.69 3.08 -12.21
CA PRO A 85 -10.62 3.04 -11.22
C PRO A 85 -9.44 2.14 -11.63
N VAL A 86 -8.27 2.37 -11.02
CA VAL A 86 -7.18 1.37 -11.02
C VAL A 86 -7.53 0.32 -10.00
N LEU A 87 -7.72 -0.90 -10.44
CA LEU A 87 -8.05 -2.04 -9.57
C LEU A 87 -6.80 -2.82 -9.19
N CYS A 88 -6.71 -3.25 -7.95
CA CYS A 88 -5.74 -4.22 -7.51
C CYS A 88 -6.40 -5.18 -6.50
N PRO A 89 -6.51 -6.48 -6.83
CA PRO A 89 -6.07 -7.10 -8.08
C PRO A 89 -6.87 -6.61 -9.29
N VAL A 90 -6.29 -6.79 -10.48
CA VAL A 90 -7.06 -6.59 -11.72
C VAL A 90 -8.05 -7.76 -11.90
N PRO A 91 -9.15 -7.56 -12.64
CA PRO A 91 -10.08 -8.64 -12.94
C PRO A 91 -9.35 -9.85 -13.54
N ASP A 92 -9.74 -11.04 -13.11
CA ASP A 92 -9.19 -12.34 -13.55
C ASP A 92 -7.69 -12.55 -13.26
N GLN A 93 -7.08 -11.72 -12.42
CA GLN A 93 -5.69 -11.92 -11.99
C GLN A 93 -5.56 -13.23 -11.20
N GLN A 94 -4.58 -14.04 -11.61
CA GLN A 94 -4.27 -15.35 -11.00
C GLN A 94 -3.06 -15.24 -10.07
N ASP A 95 -2.82 -16.29 -9.32
CA ASP A 95 -1.62 -16.45 -8.46
C ASP A 95 -1.44 -15.33 -7.42
N LEU A 96 -2.55 -14.82 -6.90
CA LEU A 96 -2.52 -13.84 -5.82
C LEU A 96 -2.21 -14.51 -4.48
N PRO A 97 -1.46 -13.82 -3.60
CA PRO A 97 -1.42 -14.21 -2.21
C PRO A 97 -2.83 -14.21 -1.61
N LEU A 98 -3.14 -15.22 -0.81
CA LEU A 98 -4.47 -15.32 -0.18
C LEU A 98 -4.61 -14.42 1.03
N THR A 99 -3.50 -13.95 1.60
CA THR A 99 -3.49 -13.25 2.87
C THR A 99 -2.99 -11.81 2.76
N TYR A 100 -3.47 -10.98 3.69
CA TYR A 100 -2.96 -9.63 3.91
C TYR A 100 -1.50 -9.64 4.36
N GLY A 101 -0.68 -8.82 3.74
CA GLY A 101 0.67 -8.57 4.20
C GLY A 101 0.66 -7.57 5.36
N LYS A 102 1.14 -8.00 6.53
CA LYS A 102 1.21 -7.11 7.70
C LYS A 102 2.07 -5.89 7.40
N GLU A 103 1.57 -4.73 7.80
CA GLU A 103 2.24 -3.43 7.63
C GLU A 103 2.07 -2.56 8.88
N SER A 104 2.80 -1.46 8.95
CA SER A 104 2.62 -0.46 10.00
C SER A 104 2.37 0.92 9.34
N PRO A 105 1.22 1.56 9.61
CA PRO A 105 0.13 1.10 10.51
C PRO A 105 -0.60 -0.13 9.96
N ASN A 106 -1.27 -0.88 10.85
CA ASN A 106 -2.01 -2.07 10.45
C ASN A 106 -3.43 -1.72 10.03
N ALA A 107 -3.85 -2.17 8.85
CA ALA A 107 -5.20 -1.99 8.36
C ALA A 107 -6.20 -3.02 8.94
N THR A 108 -5.71 -4.07 9.58
CA THR A 108 -6.53 -5.13 10.17
C THR A 108 -6.15 -5.36 11.63
N PRO A 109 -6.41 -4.38 12.54
CA PRO A 109 -5.86 -4.40 13.89
C PRO A 109 -6.36 -5.55 14.75
N ASP A 110 -7.56 -6.04 14.48
CA ASP A 110 -8.24 -7.07 15.27
C ASP A 110 -8.13 -8.47 14.67
N ASP A 111 -7.40 -8.61 13.55
CA ASP A 111 -7.38 -9.84 12.79
C ASP A 111 -5.94 -10.18 12.34
N GLU A 112 -5.47 -11.35 12.76
CA GLU A 112 -4.15 -11.83 12.36
C GLU A 112 -4.14 -12.48 10.98
N LYS A 113 -5.32 -12.92 10.51
CA LYS A 113 -5.53 -13.64 9.26
C LYS A 113 -6.58 -12.94 8.44
N ALA A 114 -6.19 -11.92 7.76
CA ALA A 114 -7.07 -11.23 6.83
C ALA A 114 -6.71 -11.58 5.38
N GLY A 115 -7.66 -11.46 4.49
CA GLY A 115 -7.47 -11.75 3.08
C GLY A 115 -6.68 -10.68 2.33
N PHE A 116 -6.33 -10.97 1.10
CA PHE A 116 -5.64 -10.02 0.22
C PHE A 116 -6.48 -8.76 0.01
N PRO A 117 -5.92 -7.55 0.14
CA PRO A 117 -6.69 -6.32 -0.01
C PRO A 117 -7.19 -6.11 -1.46
N LEU A 118 -8.49 -5.88 -1.60
CA LEU A 118 -9.12 -5.51 -2.85
C LEU A 118 -9.25 -3.99 -2.89
N THR A 119 -8.53 -3.33 -3.77
CA THR A 119 -8.48 -1.87 -3.82
C THR A 119 -8.94 -1.32 -5.15
N ALA A 120 -9.64 -0.18 -5.11
CA ALA A 120 -9.96 0.64 -6.26
C ALA A 120 -9.45 2.06 -6.03
N TYR A 121 -8.53 2.51 -6.87
CA TYR A 121 -7.91 3.82 -6.81
C TYR A 121 -8.50 4.74 -7.87
N PHE A 122 -8.94 5.95 -7.49
CA PHE A 122 -9.72 6.89 -8.31
C PHE A 122 -8.94 8.17 -8.67
N GLY A 123 -7.64 8.18 -8.57
CA GLY A 123 -6.82 9.33 -8.91
C GLY A 123 -7.03 10.51 -7.96
N ASN A 124 -7.53 11.62 -8.48
CA ASN A 124 -7.77 12.82 -7.69
C ASN A 124 -9.16 12.86 -7.03
N GLY A 125 -9.93 11.78 -7.15
CA GLY A 125 -11.25 11.68 -6.55
C GLY A 125 -11.20 11.40 -5.04
N THR A 126 -12.30 11.68 -4.36
CA THR A 126 -12.52 11.30 -2.95
C THR A 126 -13.72 10.35 -2.88
N PRO A 127 -13.55 9.08 -3.28
CA PRO A 127 -14.65 8.13 -3.35
C PRO A 127 -15.23 7.85 -1.96
N ARG A 128 -16.54 7.65 -1.90
CA ARG A 128 -17.24 7.15 -0.73
C ARG A 128 -17.77 5.76 -1.01
N LEU A 129 -17.61 4.89 -0.03
CA LEU A 129 -18.17 3.55 -0.06
C LEU A 129 -19.59 3.60 0.56
N GLU A 130 -20.61 3.66 -0.28
CA GLU A 130 -22.00 3.67 0.18
C GLU A 130 -22.48 2.29 0.63
N SER A 131 -22.06 1.26 -0.13
CA SER A 131 -22.35 -0.13 0.20
C SER A 131 -21.27 -1.03 -0.42
N HIS A 132 -21.12 -2.20 0.15
CA HIS A 132 -20.21 -3.21 -0.38
C HIS A 132 -20.76 -4.61 -0.13
N ARG A 133 -20.32 -5.54 -0.94
CA ARG A 133 -20.59 -6.96 -0.76
C ARG A 133 -19.44 -7.76 -1.36
N LEU A 134 -18.81 -8.57 -0.55
CA LEU A 134 -17.80 -9.52 -0.97
C LEU A 134 -18.40 -10.93 -0.90
N VAL A 135 -18.22 -11.73 -1.93
CA VAL A 135 -18.72 -13.11 -2.02
C VAL A 135 -17.72 -13.97 -2.77
N LEU A 136 -17.76 -15.28 -2.55
CA LEU A 136 -17.08 -16.22 -3.43
C LEU A 136 -17.94 -16.49 -4.67
N ASN A 137 -17.30 -16.77 -5.79
CA ASN A 137 -17.98 -17.08 -7.05
C ASN A 137 -18.85 -18.36 -6.96
N ASP A 138 -18.39 -19.34 -6.20
CA ASP A 138 -19.08 -20.61 -5.97
C ASP A 138 -20.12 -20.54 -4.83
N ALA A 139 -20.12 -19.47 -4.04
CA ALA A 139 -21.07 -19.24 -2.96
C ALA A 139 -21.62 -17.79 -2.97
N PRO A 140 -22.27 -17.33 -4.08
CA PRO A 140 -22.62 -15.93 -4.27
C PRO A 140 -23.71 -15.41 -3.31
N GLN A 141 -24.41 -16.31 -2.62
CA GLN A 141 -25.45 -15.93 -1.66
C GLN A 141 -24.89 -15.68 -0.24
N THR A 142 -23.66 -16.07 0.02
CA THR A 142 -23.04 -15.94 1.34
C THR A 142 -22.06 -14.76 1.34
N PRO A 143 -22.41 -13.63 1.95
CA PRO A 143 -21.48 -12.52 2.09
C PRO A 143 -20.32 -12.88 3.01
N ILE A 144 -19.12 -12.43 2.64
CA ILE A 144 -17.92 -12.52 3.45
C ILE A 144 -17.81 -11.21 4.24
N GLU A 145 -17.62 -11.30 5.55
CA GLU A 145 -17.30 -10.13 6.36
C GLU A 145 -15.98 -9.53 5.94
N CYS A 146 -15.90 -8.19 5.92
CA CYS A 146 -14.67 -7.51 5.56
C CYS A 146 -14.49 -6.19 6.31
N TYR A 147 -13.23 -5.79 6.44
CA TYR A 147 -12.86 -4.42 6.71
C TYR A 147 -13.10 -3.61 5.44
N ALA A 148 -13.79 -2.47 5.58
CA ALA A 148 -14.12 -1.61 4.46
C ALA A 148 -13.64 -0.18 4.73
N TYR A 149 -12.87 0.35 3.80
CA TYR A 149 -12.20 1.65 3.94
C TYR A 149 -12.49 2.55 2.76
N ASP A 150 -12.75 3.81 3.04
CA ASP A 150 -12.78 4.93 2.12
C ASP A 150 -12.02 6.13 2.71
N HIS A 151 -12.07 7.29 2.08
CA HIS A 151 -11.37 8.49 2.52
C HIS A 151 -11.80 9.01 3.92
N LYS A 152 -12.92 8.54 4.46
CA LYS A 152 -13.47 8.99 5.77
C LYS A 152 -13.49 7.91 6.82
N THR A 153 -13.31 6.66 6.44
CA THR A 153 -13.52 5.51 7.33
C THR A 153 -12.23 4.78 7.65
N GLY A 154 -12.16 4.28 8.88
CA GLY A 154 -11.09 3.41 9.33
C GLY A 154 -9.73 4.09 9.39
N ALA A 155 -8.70 3.29 9.20
CA ALA A 155 -7.31 3.74 9.24
C ALA A 155 -6.97 4.75 8.14
N SER A 156 -7.73 4.78 7.03
CA SER A 156 -7.51 5.71 5.91
C SER A 156 -7.72 7.16 6.28
N ALA A 157 -8.61 7.46 7.24
CA ALA A 157 -8.92 8.84 7.64
C ALA A 157 -7.70 9.61 8.14
N ASN A 158 -6.69 8.91 8.63
CA ASN A 158 -5.46 9.49 9.17
C ASN A 158 -4.35 9.66 8.11
N PHE A 159 -4.57 9.19 6.87
CA PHE A 159 -3.55 9.20 5.83
C PHE A 159 -4.05 9.93 4.58
N SER A 160 -3.57 11.14 4.38
CA SER A 160 -3.96 11.98 3.23
C SER A 160 -3.73 11.31 1.87
N GLY A 161 -2.74 10.44 1.76
CA GLY A 161 -2.46 9.68 0.53
C GLY A 161 -3.49 8.62 0.17
N MET A 162 -4.41 8.29 1.10
CA MET A 162 -5.45 7.26 0.91
C MET A 162 -6.81 7.83 0.48
N GLN A 163 -6.90 9.15 0.29
CA GLN A 163 -8.17 9.84 0.00
C GLN A 163 -8.83 9.39 -1.31
N SER A 164 -8.04 8.90 -2.26
CA SER A 164 -8.52 8.48 -3.57
C SER A 164 -8.75 6.97 -3.70
N CYS A 165 -8.71 6.23 -2.61
CA CYS A 165 -8.81 4.78 -2.62
C CYS A 165 -9.99 4.27 -1.79
N VAL A 166 -10.64 3.24 -2.28
CA VAL A 166 -11.50 2.36 -1.48
C VAL A 166 -10.85 0.98 -1.36
N CYS A 167 -11.06 0.32 -0.24
CA CYS A 167 -10.48 -0.99 0.02
C CYS A 167 -11.46 -1.90 0.76
N LEU A 168 -11.48 -3.17 0.37
CA LEU A 168 -12.10 -4.25 1.12
C LEU A 168 -11.03 -5.29 1.46
N ILE A 169 -11.00 -5.74 2.70
CA ILE A 169 -10.11 -6.81 3.18
C ILE A 169 -10.99 -7.83 3.88
N SER A 170 -11.06 -9.06 3.40
CA SER A 170 -11.87 -10.10 4.04
C SER A 170 -11.37 -10.37 5.45
N LYS A 171 -12.30 -10.60 6.38
CA LYS A 171 -12.02 -11.24 7.67
C LYS A 171 -12.07 -12.74 7.46
N GLU A 172 -11.24 -13.48 8.15
CA GLU A 172 -11.35 -14.93 8.27
C GLU A 172 -12.19 -15.34 9.48
#